data_738785b0be14b59be0642406eeef3584
#
_entry.id   738785b0be14b59be0642406eeef3584
#
_cell.length_a   1.000
_cell.length_b   1.000
_cell.length_c   1.000
_cell.angle_alpha   90.00
_cell.angle_beta   90.00
_cell.angle_gamma   90.00
#
_symmetry.space_group_name_H-M   'P 1'
#
loop_
_entity.id
_entity.type
_entity.pdbx_description
1 polymer ?
#
loop_
_entity_poly.entity_id
_entity_poly.type
_entity_poly.pdbx_seq_one_letter_code
_entity_poly.pdbx_strand_id
1 'polypeptide(L)'
;MKKIQISPSILSADFSQLGNEIKRLEEGGADMIHVDVMDGHFVPNLTIGPPVIKALRKQCSIKFDVHLMISPVHKYIEAYADAGADIITIHPEATDNLEESISKIKSLNKKVGVSLNPETKIDLINNYLEKIDLVLIMSVNPGFGGQKFMPEVLDKVKQLKEIKSKRNMNFDIEIDGGINFDNCQSAIEAGANILVSGTTVFESNNGDIKKNINLLKLK
;
A
#
# COMPACT_ATOMS: atom_id res chain seq x y z
N MET A 1 -21.13 -1.56 -2.04
CA MET A 1 -19.78 -1.03 -1.76
C MET A 1 -18.84 -2.21 -1.52
N LYS A 2 -17.57 -2.16 -1.98
CA LYS A 2 -16.57 -3.17 -1.58
C LYS A 2 -16.36 -3.10 -0.07
N LYS A 3 -16.00 -4.23 0.56
CA LYS A 3 -15.64 -4.31 1.99
C LYS A 3 -14.39 -3.46 2.22
N ILE A 4 -14.37 -2.65 3.28
CA ILE A 4 -13.17 -1.90 3.69
C ILE A 4 -12.12 -2.88 4.22
N GLN A 5 -10.90 -2.73 3.76
CA GLN A 5 -9.75 -3.54 4.10
C GLN A 5 -8.70 -2.66 4.79
N ILE A 6 -8.03 -3.20 5.79
CA ILE A 6 -6.90 -2.54 6.45
C ILE A 6 -5.63 -3.30 6.10
N SER A 7 -4.64 -2.55 5.60
CA SER A 7 -3.29 -2.98 5.26
C SER A 7 -2.30 -2.28 6.20
N PRO A 8 -2.06 -2.79 7.43
CA PRO A 8 -1.12 -2.15 8.34
C PRO A 8 0.29 -2.10 7.78
N SER A 9 0.91 -0.90 7.79
CA SER A 9 2.31 -0.75 7.39
C SER A 9 3.24 -1.19 8.50
N ILE A 10 4.05 -2.23 8.24
CA ILE A 10 5.08 -2.70 9.15
C ILE A 10 6.27 -1.75 9.28
N LEU A 11 6.29 -0.65 8.55
CA LEU A 11 7.25 0.44 8.76
C LEU A 11 7.16 1.02 10.18
N SER A 12 5.96 0.95 10.81
CA SER A 12 5.73 1.40 12.20
C SER A 12 5.85 0.27 13.23
N ALA A 13 6.20 -0.95 12.83
CA ALA A 13 6.36 -2.08 13.72
C ALA A 13 7.74 -2.09 14.40
N ASP A 14 7.89 -2.89 15.45
CA ASP A 14 9.22 -3.18 16.02
C ASP A 14 10.01 -4.09 15.07
N PHE A 15 10.99 -3.52 14.38
CA PHE A 15 11.82 -4.24 13.41
C PHE A 15 12.64 -5.37 14.05
N SER A 16 12.91 -5.31 15.35
CA SER A 16 13.59 -6.39 16.07
C SER A 16 12.72 -7.64 16.23
N GLN A 17 11.40 -7.52 16.03
CA GLN A 17 10.42 -8.57 16.25
C GLN A 17 9.40 -8.72 15.09
N LEU A 18 9.75 -8.32 13.87
CA LEU A 18 8.84 -8.31 12.73
C LEU A 18 8.03 -9.61 12.56
N GLY A 19 8.64 -10.77 12.81
CA GLY A 19 7.94 -12.06 12.76
C GLY A 19 6.79 -12.18 13.76
N ASN A 20 6.94 -11.63 14.95
CA ASN A 20 5.87 -11.57 15.96
C ASN A 20 4.82 -10.51 15.59
N GLU A 21 5.28 -9.36 15.10
CA GLU A 21 4.39 -8.27 14.71
C GLU A 21 3.40 -8.68 13.61
N ILE A 22 3.86 -9.38 12.56
CA ILE A 22 2.96 -9.85 11.49
C ILE A 22 1.96 -10.91 11.98
N LYS A 23 2.32 -11.75 12.95
CA LYS A 23 1.36 -12.68 13.58
C LYS A 23 0.29 -11.92 14.36
N ARG A 24 0.69 -10.92 15.14
CA ARG A 24 -0.25 -10.04 15.85
C ARG A 24 -1.21 -9.33 14.90
N LEU A 25 -0.74 -8.90 13.73
CA LEU A 25 -1.57 -8.29 12.69
C LEU A 25 -2.57 -9.29 12.11
N GLU A 26 -2.13 -10.51 11.77
CA GLU A 26 -3.00 -11.58 11.26
C GLU A 26 -4.08 -11.96 12.29
N GLU A 27 -3.70 -12.18 13.55
CA GLU A 27 -4.62 -12.46 14.67
C GLU A 27 -5.55 -11.28 14.98
N GLY A 28 -5.07 -10.05 14.80
CA GLY A 28 -5.83 -8.82 14.96
C GLY A 28 -6.85 -8.56 13.83
N GLY A 29 -6.84 -9.36 12.77
CA GLY A 29 -7.80 -9.30 11.68
C GLY A 29 -7.45 -8.27 10.60
N ALA A 30 -6.17 -7.98 10.38
CA ALA A 30 -5.70 -7.27 9.20
C ALA A 30 -6.10 -8.05 7.92
N ASP A 31 -6.40 -7.33 6.85
CA ASP A 31 -6.78 -7.98 5.58
C ASP A 31 -5.55 -8.25 4.68
N MET A 32 -4.48 -7.48 4.87
CA MET A 32 -3.14 -7.64 4.28
C MET A 32 -2.09 -6.97 5.16
N ILE A 33 -0.84 -7.08 4.78
CA ILE A 33 0.31 -6.41 5.41
C ILE A 33 0.94 -5.52 4.36
N HIS A 34 1.02 -4.22 4.63
CA HIS A 34 1.74 -3.26 3.80
C HIS A 34 3.22 -3.26 4.12
N VAL A 35 4.04 -3.39 3.09
CA VAL A 35 5.49 -3.52 3.19
C VAL A 35 6.15 -2.42 2.40
N ASP A 36 6.59 -1.36 3.09
CA ASP A 36 7.27 -0.21 2.51
C ASP A 36 8.74 -0.51 2.23
N VAL A 37 9.07 -0.68 0.95
CA VAL A 37 10.44 -0.94 0.48
C VAL A 37 11.07 0.34 -0.03
N MET A 38 12.21 0.72 0.55
CA MET A 38 12.92 1.96 0.25
C MET A 38 14.40 1.70 0.04
N ASP A 39 15.04 2.40 -0.92
CA ASP A 39 16.42 2.15 -1.37
C ASP A 39 17.41 3.32 -1.14
N GLY A 40 16.93 4.42 -0.56
CA GLY A 40 17.75 5.62 -0.38
C GLY A 40 18.02 6.42 -1.67
N HIS A 41 17.40 6.02 -2.80
CA HIS A 41 17.48 6.71 -4.08
C HIS A 41 16.17 7.38 -4.46
N PHE A 42 15.09 6.59 -4.53
CA PHE A 42 13.77 7.11 -4.84
C PHE A 42 13.21 7.95 -3.68
N VAL A 43 13.49 7.51 -2.46
CA VAL A 43 13.17 8.24 -1.22
C VAL A 43 14.40 8.27 -0.30
N PRO A 44 14.53 9.30 0.57
CA PRO A 44 15.72 9.47 1.43
C PRO A 44 15.66 8.57 2.69
N ASN A 45 15.32 7.31 2.53
CA ASN A 45 15.24 6.31 3.61
C ASN A 45 15.58 4.92 3.07
N LEU A 46 16.03 4.03 3.96
CA LEU A 46 16.33 2.63 3.69
C LEU A 46 15.50 1.76 4.63
N THR A 47 14.84 0.72 4.10
CA THR A 47 14.00 -0.15 4.93
C THR A 47 14.38 -1.62 4.76
N ILE A 48 13.57 -2.41 4.07
CA ILE A 48 13.71 -3.86 4.00
C ILE A 48 13.83 -4.35 2.56
N GLY A 49 14.60 -5.43 2.38
CA GLY A 49 14.79 -6.05 1.09
C GLY A 49 14.12 -7.44 0.97
N PRO A 50 14.23 -8.09 -0.20
CA PRO A 50 13.63 -9.40 -0.46
C PRO A 50 13.93 -10.49 0.58
N PRO A 51 15.15 -10.58 1.15
CA PRO A 51 15.44 -11.61 2.16
C PRO A 51 14.57 -11.50 3.42
N VAL A 52 14.25 -10.28 3.86
CA VAL A 52 13.37 -10.05 5.01
C VAL A 52 11.95 -10.48 4.68
N ILE A 53 11.40 -10.05 3.54
CA ILE A 53 10.06 -10.43 3.10
C ILE A 53 9.94 -11.96 2.97
N LYS A 54 10.93 -12.62 2.39
CA LYS A 54 10.99 -14.08 2.27
C LYS A 54 11.00 -14.80 3.62
N ALA A 55 11.65 -14.24 4.62
CA ALA A 55 11.65 -14.77 5.97
C ALA A 55 10.28 -14.58 6.64
N LEU A 56 9.68 -13.41 6.50
CA LEU A 56 8.37 -13.07 7.04
C LEU A 56 7.25 -13.89 6.41
N ARG A 57 7.31 -14.15 5.09
CA ARG A 57 6.30 -14.96 4.37
C ARG A 57 6.09 -16.34 5.01
N LYS A 58 7.10 -16.91 5.66
CA LYS A 58 7.00 -18.19 6.34
C LYS A 58 6.23 -18.13 7.66
N GLN A 59 5.97 -16.94 8.18
CA GLN A 59 5.38 -16.74 9.52
C GLN A 59 3.87 -16.52 9.49
N CYS A 60 3.27 -16.21 8.33
CA CYS A 60 1.85 -15.90 8.22
C CYS A 60 1.30 -16.31 6.84
N SER A 61 -0.03 -16.37 6.74
CA SER A 61 -0.76 -16.67 5.49
C SER A 61 -1.41 -15.43 4.85
N ILE A 62 -1.47 -14.34 5.58
CA ILE A 62 -2.05 -13.06 5.14
C ILE A 62 -1.29 -12.51 3.93
N LYS A 63 -1.98 -11.79 3.05
CA LYS A 63 -1.38 -11.23 1.84
C LYS A 63 -0.34 -10.17 2.16
N PHE A 64 0.73 -10.15 1.36
CA PHE A 64 1.73 -9.09 1.36
C PHE A 64 1.48 -8.14 0.20
N ASP A 65 1.18 -6.90 0.54
CA ASP A 65 1.07 -5.75 -0.32
C ASP A 65 2.41 -5.00 -0.29
N VAL A 66 3.24 -5.24 -1.30
CA VAL A 66 4.63 -4.77 -1.33
C VAL A 66 4.74 -3.51 -2.17
N HIS A 67 4.97 -2.40 -1.49
CA HIS A 67 5.08 -1.06 -2.05
C HIS A 67 6.55 -0.71 -2.31
N LEU A 68 6.92 -0.62 -3.59
CA LEU A 68 8.29 -0.43 -4.04
C LEU A 68 8.60 1.05 -4.29
N MET A 69 9.15 1.73 -3.30
CA MET A 69 9.72 3.07 -3.38
C MET A 69 11.23 2.99 -3.68
N ILE A 70 11.57 2.39 -4.82
CA ILE A 70 12.95 2.11 -5.26
C ILE A 70 13.16 2.48 -6.73
N SER A 71 14.37 2.86 -7.10
CA SER A 71 14.73 3.24 -8.48
C SER A 71 16.10 2.64 -8.88
N PRO A 72 16.20 1.99 -10.07
CA PRO A 72 15.12 1.65 -11.00
C PRO A 72 14.33 0.42 -10.56
N VAL A 73 13.02 0.55 -10.43
CA VAL A 73 12.15 -0.51 -9.86
C VAL A 73 12.14 -1.80 -10.68
N HIS A 74 12.17 -1.69 -12.02
CA HIS A 74 12.05 -2.82 -12.95
C HIS A 74 13.02 -3.97 -12.67
N LYS A 75 14.24 -3.68 -12.23
CA LYS A 75 15.29 -4.68 -11.94
C LYS A 75 14.95 -5.60 -10.75
N TYR A 76 14.09 -5.16 -9.84
CA TYR A 76 13.85 -5.83 -8.57
C TYR A 76 12.49 -6.52 -8.48
N ILE A 77 11.57 -6.29 -9.43
CA ILE A 77 10.21 -6.85 -9.42
C ILE A 77 10.20 -8.36 -9.19
N GLU A 78 11.04 -9.10 -9.92
CA GLU A 78 11.13 -10.56 -9.81
C GLU A 78 11.58 -11.02 -8.41
N ALA A 79 12.59 -10.34 -7.86
CA ALA A 79 13.11 -10.68 -6.52
C ALA A 79 12.04 -10.50 -5.43
N TYR A 80 11.18 -9.47 -5.53
CA TYR A 80 10.09 -9.27 -4.58
C TYR A 80 8.92 -10.23 -4.81
N ALA A 81 8.64 -10.58 -6.07
CA ALA A 81 7.67 -11.63 -6.39
C ALA A 81 8.07 -12.99 -5.79
N ASP A 82 9.35 -13.38 -5.94
CA ASP A 82 9.93 -14.62 -5.41
C ASP A 82 10.04 -14.61 -3.87
N ALA A 83 10.18 -13.42 -3.28
CA ALA A 83 10.17 -13.25 -1.84
C ALA A 83 8.79 -13.49 -1.21
N GLY A 84 7.71 -13.48 -2.02
CA GLY A 84 6.38 -13.82 -1.55
C GLY A 84 5.39 -12.65 -1.55
N ALA A 85 5.64 -11.58 -2.30
CA ALA A 85 4.65 -10.54 -2.55
C ALA A 85 3.40 -11.13 -3.23
N ASP A 86 2.21 -10.69 -2.81
CA ASP A 86 0.94 -11.00 -3.45
C ASP A 86 0.50 -9.87 -4.38
N ILE A 87 0.77 -8.64 -3.95
CA ILE A 87 0.59 -7.41 -4.71
C ILE A 87 1.96 -6.72 -4.78
N ILE A 88 2.31 -6.21 -5.95
CA ILE A 88 3.51 -5.38 -6.15
C ILE A 88 3.05 -4.03 -6.66
N THR A 89 3.25 -3.02 -5.83
CA THR A 89 2.87 -1.63 -6.10
C THR A 89 4.12 -0.83 -6.45
N ILE A 90 4.11 -0.18 -7.61
CA ILE A 90 5.23 0.59 -8.16
C ILE A 90 4.83 2.04 -8.43
N HIS A 91 5.79 2.94 -8.38
CA HIS A 91 5.62 4.32 -8.78
C HIS A 91 5.95 4.51 -10.26
N PRO A 92 5.09 5.17 -11.06
CA PRO A 92 5.44 5.54 -12.44
C PRO A 92 6.66 6.45 -12.49
N GLU A 93 6.91 7.22 -11.42
CA GLU A 93 8.08 8.09 -11.27
C GLU A 93 9.39 7.31 -11.05
N ALA A 94 9.32 6.02 -10.70
CA ALA A 94 10.48 5.15 -10.43
C ALA A 94 10.86 4.24 -11.60
N THR A 95 10.23 4.41 -12.77
CA THR A 95 10.46 3.57 -13.96
C THR A 95 10.42 4.39 -15.24
N ASP A 96 11.33 4.08 -16.18
CA ASP A 96 11.33 4.68 -17.51
C ASP A 96 10.26 4.04 -18.43
N ASN A 97 9.74 2.85 -18.07
CA ASN A 97 8.75 2.13 -18.84
C ASN A 97 7.73 1.43 -17.91
N LEU A 98 6.64 2.15 -17.62
CA LEU A 98 5.56 1.65 -16.75
C LEU A 98 4.86 0.43 -17.36
N GLU A 99 4.64 0.41 -18.67
CA GLU A 99 3.99 -0.70 -19.39
C GLU A 99 4.78 -2.01 -19.23
N GLU A 100 6.09 -1.95 -19.38
CA GLU A 100 6.98 -3.11 -19.23
C GLU A 100 6.97 -3.61 -17.78
N SER A 101 7.03 -2.70 -16.80
CA SER A 101 6.98 -3.05 -15.38
C SER A 101 5.65 -3.70 -15.00
N ILE A 102 4.52 -3.18 -15.47
CA ILE A 102 3.19 -3.79 -15.30
C ILE A 102 3.15 -5.19 -15.91
N SER A 103 3.63 -5.33 -17.14
CA SER A 103 3.66 -6.62 -17.87
C SER A 103 4.53 -7.65 -17.14
N LYS A 104 5.66 -7.23 -16.59
CA LYS A 104 6.56 -8.08 -15.81
C LYS A 104 5.88 -8.57 -14.53
N ILE A 105 5.22 -7.70 -13.76
CA ILE A 105 4.49 -8.12 -12.54
C ILE A 105 3.42 -9.16 -12.88
N LYS A 106 2.64 -8.92 -13.95
CA LYS A 106 1.61 -9.87 -14.40
C LYS A 106 2.18 -11.22 -14.81
N SER A 107 3.31 -11.23 -15.54
CA SER A 107 3.95 -12.48 -15.98
C SER A 107 4.40 -13.35 -14.80
N LEU A 108 4.61 -12.77 -13.63
CA LEU A 108 4.95 -13.45 -12.39
C LEU A 108 3.71 -13.88 -11.58
N ASN A 109 2.50 -13.74 -12.16
CA ASN A 109 1.21 -14.04 -11.51
C ASN A 109 0.97 -13.24 -10.23
N LYS A 110 1.45 -11.99 -10.17
CA LYS A 110 1.21 -11.07 -9.06
C LYS A 110 0.19 -10.02 -9.44
N LYS A 111 -0.52 -9.50 -8.44
CA LYS A 111 -1.37 -8.33 -8.64
C LYS A 111 -0.54 -7.08 -8.83
N VAL A 112 -0.99 -6.23 -9.72
CA VAL A 112 -0.32 -4.98 -10.07
C VAL A 112 -0.96 -3.82 -9.33
N GLY A 113 -0.17 -3.14 -8.50
CA GLY A 113 -0.49 -1.84 -7.95
C GLY A 113 0.32 -0.74 -8.64
N VAL A 114 -0.29 0.45 -8.78
CA VAL A 114 0.41 1.67 -9.20
C VAL A 114 0.16 2.76 -8.18
N SER A 115 1.24 3.33 -7.63
CA SER A 115 1.21 4.38 -6.63
C SER A 115 1.42 5.76 -7.28
N LEU A 116 0.67 6.76 -6.83
CA LEU A 116 0.83 8.15 -7.25
C LEU A 116 1.23 9.03 -6.06
N ASN A 117 2.32 9.77 -6.20
CA ASN A 117 2.73 10.79 -5.24
C ASN A 117 1.66 11.89 -5.10
N PRO A 118 1.67 12.69 -4.00
CA PRO A 118 0.67 13.73 -3.79
C PRO A 118 0.55 14.72 -4.95
N GLU A 119 1.64 15.03 -5.64
CA GLU A 119 1.65 15.97 -6.77
C GLU A 119 1.39 15.32 -8.14
N THR A 120 1.53 13.98 -8.25
CA THR A 120 1.38 13.26 -9.51
C THR A 120 -0.08 13.17 -9.93
N LYS A 121 -0.38 13.57 -11.17
CA LYS A 121 -1.75 13.55 -11.70
C LYS A 121 -2.17 12.14 -12.14
N ILE A 122 -3.47 11.85 -12.00
CA ILE A 122 -4.08 10.58 -12.43
C ILE A 122 -3.89 10.33 -13.93
N ASP A 123 -3.85 11.38 -14.74
CA ASP A 123 -3.72 11.27 -16.20
C ASP A 123 -2.53 10.41 -16.64
N LEU A 124 -1.46 10.40 -15.84
CA LEU A 124 -0.27 9.58 -16.09
C LEU A 124 -0.58 8.08 -16.18
N ILE A 125 -1.61 7.62 -15.49
CA ILE A 125 -1.96 6.19 -15.41
C ILE A 125 -3.27 5.84 -16.13
N ASN A 126 -3.96 6.81 -16.75
CA ASN A 126 -5.28 6.60 -17.37
C ASN A 126 -5.31 5.44 -18.39
N ASN A 127 -4.24 5.27 -19.16
CA ASN A 127 -4.10 4.23 -20.18
C ASN A 127 -3.77 2.84 -19.59
N TYR A 128 -3.47 2.78 -18.29
CA TYR A 128 -3.09 1.55 -17.61
C TYR A 128 -4.17 1.03 -16.67
N LEU A 129 -5.23 1.81 -16.38
CA LEU A 129 -6.25 1.45 -15.39
C LEU A 129 -6.94 0.10 -15.66
N GLU A 130 -7.03 -0.34 -16.92
CA GLU A 130 -7.57 -1.66 -17.28
C GLU A 130 -6.58 -2.81 -17.04
N LYS A 131 -5.31 -2.47 -16.87
CA LYS A 131 -4.22 -3.43 -16.73
C LYS A 131 -3.76 -3.61 -15.28
N ILE A 132 -4.29 -2.84 -14.34
CA ILE A 132 -3.86 -2.82 -12.94
C ILE A 132 -4.98 -3.27 -12.01
N ASP A 133 -4.61 -3.81 -10.87
CA ASP A 133 -5.53 -4.34 -9.86
C ASP A 133 -5.78 -3.35 -8.73
N LEU A 134 -4.86 -2.39 -8.54
CA LEU A 134 -4.85 -1.45 -7.43
C LEU A 134 -4.23 -0.11 -7.84
N VAL A 135 -4.84 0.99 -7.41
CA VAL A 135 -4.25 2.33 -7.43
C VAL A 135 -4.04 2.79 -6.00
N LEU A 136 -2.79 3.05 -5.63
CA LEU A 136 -2.40 3.60 -4.34
C LEU A 136 -2.25 5.12 -4.46
N ILE A 137 -2.95 5.87 -3.63
CA ILE A 137 -2.78 7.33 -3.51
C ILE A 137 -1.96 7.63 -2.26
N MET A 138 -0.79 8.22 -2.45
CA MET A 138 0.01 8.72 -1.34
C MET A 138 -0.65 9.97 -0.76
N SER A 139 -0.91 9.94 0.53
CA SER A 139 -1.44 11.09 1.31
C SER A 139 -0.38 11.76 2.19
N VAL A 140 0.88 11.44 1.92
CA VAL A 140 2.09 12.08 2.43
C VAL A 140 3.17 11.99 1.35
N ASN A 141 4.24 12.75 1.45
CA ASN A 141 5.42 12.48 0.63
C ASN A 141 6.07 11.18 1.09
N PRO A 142 6.30 10.20 0.18
CA PRO A 142 6.84 8.90 0.57
C PRO A 142 8.23 9.02 1.19
N GLY A 143 8.57 8.08 2.11
CA GLY A 143 9.89 7.99 2.72
C GLY A 143 9.90 7.79 4.24
N PHE A 144 8.95 8.33 4.99
CA PHE A 144 8.92 8.22 6.46
C PHE A 144 7.51 7.96 6.97
N GLY A 145 7.41 7.18 8.05
CA GLY A 145 6.17 6.98 8.79
C GLY A 145 5.80 8.19 9.68
N GLY A 146 4.57 8.20 10.20
CA GLY A 146 4.12 9.19 11.19
C GLY A 146 3.89 10.61 10.65
N GLN A 147 3.84 10.81 9.34
CA GLN A 147 3.59 12.10 8.73
C GLN A 147 2.11 12.50 8.81
N LYS A 148 1.86 13.80 8.71
CA LYS A 148 0.52 14.35 8.72
C LYS A 148 -0.19 14.11 7.39
N PHE A 149 -1.41 13.60 7.47
CA PHE A 149 -2.30 13.38 6.33
C PHE A 149 -2.55 14.65 5.52
N MET A 150 -2.50 14.55 4.21
CA MET A 150 -2.75 15.61 3.23
C MET A 150 -4.18 15.46 2.66
N PRO A 151 -5.18 16.20 3.15
CA PRO A 151 -6.59 15.99 2.76
C PRO A 151 -6.88 16.32 1.29
N GLU A 152 -6.08 17.15 0.64
CA GLU A 152 -6.22 17.53 -0.77
C GLU A 152 -6.12 16.34 -1.73
N VAL A 153 -5.44 15.26 -1.34
CA VAL A 153 -5.34 14.07 -2.18
C VAL A 153 -6.66 13.30 -2.29
N LEU A 154 -7.62 13.56 -1.39
CA LEU A 154 -8.96 12.95 -1.47
C LEU A 154 -9.68 13.29 -2.77
N ASP A 155 -9.36 14.39 -3.42
CA ASP A 155 -9.93 14.72 -4.72
C ASP A 155 -9.47 13.76 -5.82
N LYS A 156 -8.22 13.23 -5.74
CA LYS A 156 -7.77 12.15 -6.63
C LYS A 156 -8.53 10.85 -6.35
N VAL A 157 -8.78 10.52 -5.09
CA VAL A 157 -9.55 9.33 -4.71
C VAL A 157 -10.98 9.41 -5.28
N LYS A 158 -11.64 10.57 -5.19
CA LYS A 158 -12.97 10.81 -5.79
C LYS A 158 -12.94 10.67 -7.32
N GLN A 159 -11.94 11.25 -7.98
CA GLN A 159 -11.77 11.14 -9.43
C GLN A 159 -11.60 9.67 -9.86
N LEU A 160 -10.78 8.89 -9.16
CA LEU A 160 -10.61 7.47 -9.44
C LEU A 160 -11.90 6.68 -9.24
N LYS A 161 -12.67 6.97 -8.18
CA LYS A 161 -13.99 6.37 -7.94
C LYS A 161 -14.95 6.65 -9.09
N GLU A 162 -14.97 7.90 -9.59
CA GLU A 162 -15.79 8.27 -10.75
C GLU A 162 -15.37 7.56 -12.04
N ILE A 163 -14.06 7.55 -12.36
CA ILE A 163 -13.52 6.85 -13.53
C ILE A 163 -13.88 5.38 -13.46
N LYS A 164 -13.64 4.73 -12.32
CA LYS A 164 -13.96 3.34 -12.08
C LYS A 164 -15.44 3.03 -12.31
N SER A 165 -16.33 3.88 -11.80
CA SER A 165 -17.79 3.73 -12.00
C SER A 165 -18.20 3.95 -13.45
N LYS A 166 -17.75 5.05 -14.08
CA LYS A 166 -18.10 5.41 -15.45
C LYS A 166 -17.64 4.39 -16.50
N ARG A 167 -16.46 3.77 -16.26
CA ARG A 167 -15.86 2.79 -17.18
C ARG A 167 -16.10 1.33 -16.75
N ASN A 168 -16.88 1.10 -15.68
CA ASN A 168 -17.13 -0.24 -15.12
C ASN A 168 -15.84 -1.05 -14.84
N MET A 169 -14.83 -0.38 -14.28
CA MET A 169 -13.53 -0.98 -13.97
C MET A 169 -13.52 -1.66 -12.60
N ASN A 170 -12.60 -2.58 -12.38
CA ASN A 170 -12.52 -3.37 -11.14
C ASN A 170 -11.13 -3.36 -10.48
N PHE A 171 -10.53 -2.18 -10.32
CA PHE A 171 -9.35 -2.02 -9.47
C PHE A 171 -9.72 -1.61 -8.04
N ASP A 172 -8.84 -1.83 -7.09
CA ASP A 172 -8.98 -1.31 -5.73
C ASP A 172 -8.37 0.09 -5.64
N ILE A 173 -8.91 0.91 -4.73
CA ILE A 173 -8.37 2.25 -4.44
C ILE A 173 -7.82 2.19 -3.02
N GLU A 174 -6.53 2.32 -2.91
CA GLU A 174 -5.78 2.32 -1.66
C GLU A 174 -5.30 3.74 -1.34
N ILE A 175 -5.18 4.05 -0.06
CA ILE A 175 -4.62 5.32 0.41
C ILE A 175 -3.59 5.04 1.50
N ASP A 176 -2.43 5.69 1.40
CA ASP A 176 -1.32 5.54 2.33
C ASP A 176 -0.74 6.88 2.76
N GLY A 177 -0.60 7.04 4.06
CA GLY A 177 0.04 8.18 4.70
C GLY A 177 -0.85 8.88 5.73
N GLY A 178 -0.49 8.79 7.01
CA GLY A 178 -1.14 9.51 8.10
C GLY A 178 -2.59 9.12 8.37
N ILE A 179 -3.04 7.94 7.91
CA ILE A 179 -4.41 7.45 8.16
C ILE A 179 -4.58 7.11 9.64
N ASN A 180 -5.64 7.68 10.22
CA ASN A 180 -6.01 7.52 11.62
C ASN A 180 -7.53 7.52 11.82
N PHE A 181 -8.01 7.48 13.07
CA PHE A 181 -9.44 7.42 13.38
C PHE A 181 -10.23 8.68 12.98
N ASP A 182 -9.55 9.85 12.89
CA ASP A 182 -10.21 11.12 12.56
C ASP A 182 -10.43 11.28 11.05
N ASN A 183 -9.62 10.64 10.22
CA ASN A 183 -9.63 10.84 8.76
C ASN A 183 -10.02 9.60 7.94
N CYS A 184 -10.03 8.39 8.53
CA CYS A 184 -10.37 7.16 7.82
C CYS A 184 -11.76 7.20 7.19
N GLN A 185 -12.75 7.80 7.87
CA GLN A 185 -14.09 7.95 7.32
C GLN A 185 -14.09 8.80 6.04
N SER A 186 -13.42 9.94 6.06
CA SER A 186 -13.32 10.82 4.89
C SER A 186 -12.65 10.14 3.69
N ALA A 187 -11.63 9.32 3.94
CA ALA A 187 -10.97 8.53 2.90
C ALA A 187 -11.91 7.48 2.28
N ILE A 188 -12.69 6.78 3.12
CA ILE A 188 -13.69 5.79 2.68
C ILE A 188 -14.82 6.46 1.86
N GLU A 189 -15.34 7.57 2.32
CA GLU A 189 -16.39 8.34 1.63
C GLU A 189 -15.90 8.85 0.27
N ALA A 190 -14.65 9.30 0.20
CA ALA A 190 -14.02 9.69 -1.05
C ALA A 190 -13.94 8.52 -2.06
N GLY A 191 -13.81 7.27 -1.58
CA GLY A 191 -13.83 6.08 -2.43
C GLY A 191 -12.72 5.07 -2.18
N ALA A 192 -11.83 5.30 -1.22
CA ALA A 192 -10.84 4.32 -0.83
C ALA A 192 -11.52 3.09 -0.21
N ASN A 193 -11.06 1.91 -0.58
CA ASN A 193 -11.52 0.65 -0.01
C ASN A 193 -10.39 -0.15 0.66
N ILE A 194 -9.15 0.32 0.54
CA ILE A 194 -8.00 -0.18 1.29
C ILE A 194 -7.36 1.01 2.01
N LEU A 195 -7.14 0.88 3.31
CA LEU A 195 -6.50 1.89 4.14
C LEU A 195 -5.17 1.36 4.67
N VAL A 196 -4.08 2.03 4.32
CA VAL A 196 -2.77 1.77 4.93
C VAL A 196 -2.65 2.63 6.17
N SER A 197 -2.33 2.00 7.29
CA SER A 197 -2.16 2.69 8.57
C SER A 197 -1.10 2.01 9.41
N GLY A 198 -0.06 2.72 9.76
CA GLY A 198 1.05 2.21 10.58
C GLY A 198 0.87 2.59 12.05
N THR A 199 1.33 3.77 12.43
CA THR A 199 1.36 4.28 13.81
C THR A 199 0.03 4.10 14.54
N THR A 200 -1.11 4.38 13.88
CA THR A 200 -2.43 4.22 14.49
C THR A 200 -2.70 2.76 14.88
N VAL A 201 -2.32 1.80 14.03
CA VAL A 201 -2.54 0.38 14.31
C VAL A 201 -1.63 -0.11 15.44
N PHE A 202 -0.36 0.29 15.45
CA PHE A 202 0.61 -0.25 16.41
C PHE A 202 0.63 0.46 17.76
N GLU A 203 0.34 1.77 17.83
CA GLU A 203 0.56 2.58 19.03
C GLU A 203 -0.75 3.02 19.72
N SER A 204 -1.85 3.21 18.97
CA SER A 204 -3.11 3.67 19.58
C SER A 204 -3.71 2.63 20.51
N ASN A 205 -4.49 3.09 21.49
CA ASN A 205 -5.16 2.21 22.46
C ASN A 205 -4.20 1.21 23.15
N ASN A 206 -3.00 1.66 23.51
CA ASN A 206 -1.95 0.84 24.12
C ASN A 206 -1.52 -0.36 23.25
N GLY A 207 -1.54 -0.22 21.92
CA GLY A 207 -1.14 -1.26 20.97
C GLY A 207 -2.15 -2.39 20.81
N ASP A 208 -3.44 -2.14 21.11
CA ASP A 208 -4.53 -3.10 20.84
C ASP A 208 -4.85 -3.12 19.34
N ILE A 209 -4.09 -3.93 18.60
CA ILE A 209 -4.16 -4.07 17.13
C ILE A 209 -5.58 -4.38 16.67
N LYS A 210 -6.26 -5.34 17.32
CA LYS A 210 -7.61 -5.75 16.93
C LYS A 210 -8.63 -4.62 17.08
N LYS A 211 -8.57 -3.90 18.19
CA LYS A 211 -9.42 -2.72 18.44
C LYS A 211 -9.13 -1.64 17.41
N ASN A 212 -7.85 -1.35 17.15
CA ASN A 212 -7.43 -0.30 16.22
C ASN A 212 -7.88 -0.60 14.78
N ILE A 213 -7.73 -1.84 14.32
CA ILE A 213 -8.21 -2.28 13.00
C ILE A 213 -9.74 -2.16 12.90
N ASN A 214 -10.48 -2.55 13.94
CA ASN A 214 -11.95 -2.44 13.93
C ASN A 214 -12.41 -0.97 13.89
N LEU A 215 -11.77 -0.09 14.65
CA LEU A 215 -12.07 1.34 14.61
C LEU A 215 -11.79 1.96 13.23
N LEU A 216 -10.70 1.59 12.57
CA LEU A 216 -10.41 2.02 11.20
C LEU A 216 -11.41 1.47 10.16
N LYS A 217 -12.00 0.28 10.40
CA LYS A 217 -13.07 -0.29 9.58
C LYS A 217 -14.44 0.33 9.87
N LEU A 218 -14.54 1.27 10.79
CA LEU A 218 -15.81 1.87 11.26
C LEU A 218 -16.80 0.82 11.78
N LYS A 219 -16.31 -0.16 12.54
CA LYS A 219 -17.09 -1.26 13.14
C LYS A 219 -17.20 -1.12 14.65
#